data_b8a022633d557ff7e5c67f027b164e27
#
_entry.id   b8a022633d557ff7e5c67f027b164e27
#
_cell.length_a   1.000
_cell.length_b   1.000
_cell.length_c   1.000
_cell.angle_alpha   90.00
_cell.angle_beta   90.00
_cell.angle_gamma   90.00
#
_symmetry.space_group_name_H-M   'P 1'
#
loop_
_entity.id
_entity.type
_entity.pdbx_description
1 polymer ?
#
loop_
_entity_poly.entity_id
_entity_poly.type
_entity_poly.pdbx_seq_one_letter_code
_entity_poly.pdbx_strand_id
1 'polypeptide(L)'
;LRSALDGAERIQDPALRKQLMDVAKADVQRMDRLISDISDASRVDSQLAKAKFEPIDLGDMIEQLLQAREHRGSDKDVNIAFARPRRTIATVMGEDVRLERMLTNLIDNAVSFSPPGAVVEISATLADEEVIIRISDEGPGVPPQEREAIFRRFHSERPPTENFGKHSGLGLAIARTIVEGHHGRINVRDRVDGKGGACFEIALPCAAVATR
;
A
#
# COMPACT_ATOMS: atom_id res chain seq x y z
N LEU A 1 22.69 -9.73 10.87
CA LEU A 1 22.66 -10.61 9.69
C LEU A 1 23.88 -11.55 9.65
N ARG A 2 25.13 -11.02 9.65
CA ARG A 2 26.37 -11.83 9.61
C ARG A 2 26.40 -12.85 10.74
N SER A 3 26.10 -12.44 11.96
CA SER A 3 26.05 -13.31 13.15
C SER A 3 24.96 -14.40 13.07
N ALA A 4 23.84 -14.12 12.39
CA ALA A 4 22.77 -15.09 12.19
C ALA A 4 23.14 -16.13 11.11
N LEU A 5 23.85 -15.71 10.06
CA LEU A 5 24.36 -16.60 9.01
C LEU A 5 25.48 -17.51 9.56
N ASP A 6 26.44 -16.95 10.30
CA ASP A 6 27.51 -17.72 10.96
C ASP A 6 26.95 -18.71 11.99
N GLY A 7 25.84 -18.36 12.65
CA GLY A 7 25.10 -19.23 13.55
C GLY A 7 24.40 -20.39 12.82
N ALA A 8 23.78 -20.10 11.67
CA ALA A 8 23.04 -21.10 10.89
C ALA A 8 23.97 -22.21 10.31
N GLU A 9 25.22 -21.89 10.00
CA GLU A 9 26.21 -22.87 9.54
C GLU A 9 26.63 -23.88 10.63
N ARG A 10 26.54 -23.50 11.90
CA ARG A 10 26.91 -24.34 13.05
C ARG A 10 25.76 -25.22 13.57
N ILE A 11 24.54 -25.00 13.11
CA ILE A 11 23.35 -25.73 13.57
C ILE A 11 23.20 -27.03 12.78
N GLN A 12 23.28 -28.14 13.50
CA GLN A 12 23.14 -29.48 12.94
C GLN A 12 21.66 -29.88 12.71
N ASP A 13 20.72 -29.23 13.39
CA ASP A 13 19.28 -29.47 13.23
C ASP A 13 18.75 -28.79 11.95
N PRO A 14 18.29 -29.56 10.93
CA PRO A 14 17.79 -29.01 9.67
C PRO A 14 16.55 -28.12 9.85
N ALA A 15 15.69 -28.42 10.82
CA ALA A 15 14.47 -27.65 11.08
C ALA A 15 14.80 -26.28 11.67
N LEU A 16 15.68 -26.22 12.65
CA LEU A 16 16.14 -25.00 13.27
C LEU A 16 16.95 -24.13 12.28
N ARG A 17 17.79 -24.77 11.44
CA ARG A 17 18.53 -24.07 10.39
C ARG A 17 17.58 -23.44 9.35
N LYS A 18 16.53 -24.15 8.93
CA LYS A 18 15.52 -23.62 8.02
C LYS A 18 14.80 -22.43 8.63
N GLN A 19 14.39 -22.53 9.89
CA GLN A 19 13.70 -21.44 10.60
C GLN A 19 14.58 -20.19 10.69
N LEU A 20 15.87 -20.33 11.00
CA LEU A 20 16.82 -19.20 11.02
C LEU A 20 17.05 -18.58 9.64
N MET A 21 17.11 -19.41 8.59
CA MET A 21 17.21 -18.91 7.22
C MET A 21 15.96 -18.18 6.76
N ASP A 22 14.78 -18.63 7.17
CA ASP A 22 13.52 -17.95 6.87
C ASP A 22 13.43 -16.58 7.58
N VAL A 23 13.88 -16.49 8.84
CA VAL A 23 14.01 -15.23 9.58
C VAL A 23 15.03 -14.30 8.91
N ALA A 24 16.20 -14.80 8.54
CA ALA A 24 17.23 -14.00 7.88
C ALA A 24 16.75 -13.46 6.51
N LYS A 25 16.05 -14.28 5.72
CA LYS A 25 15.42 -13.82 4.46
C LYS A 25 14.38 -12.73 4.69
N ALA A 26 13.54 -12.89 5.71
CA ALA A 26 12.55 -11.89 6.06
C ALA A 26 13.21 -10.56 6.48
N ASP A 27 14.31 -10.62 7.24
CA ASP A 27 15.07 -9.43 7.65
C ASP A 27 15.73 -8.73 6.45
N VAL A 28 16.32 -9.47 5.49
CA VAL A 28 16.88 -8.90 4.25
C VAL A 28 15.80 -8.20 3.44
N GLN A 29 14.67 -8.87 3.21
CA GLN A 29 13.55 -8.29 2.47
C GLN A 29 12.99 -7.04 3.15
N ARG A 30 13.07 -6.99 4.48
CA ARG A 30 12.70 -5.81 5.26
C ARG A 30 13.70 -4.68 5.07
N MET A 31 15.01 -4.97 5.11
CA MET A 31 16.05 -3.96 4.88
C MET A 31 15.96 -3.40 3.47
N ASP A 32 15.74 -4.22 2.46
CA ASP A 32 15.55 -3.77 1.08
C ASP A 32 14.35 -2.83 0.94
N ARG A 33 13.22 -3.17 1.61
CA ARG A 33 12.04 -2.29 1.65
C ARG A 33 12.34 -0.96 2.35
N LEU A 34 12.99 -0.98 3.51
CA LEU A 34 13.37 0.24 4.24
C LEU A 34 14.31 1.12 3.42
N ILE A 35 15.31 0.54 2.74
CA ILE A 35 16.24 1.28 1.88
C ILE A 35 15.50 1.90 0.71
N SER A 36 14.59 1.15 0.08
CA SER A 36 13.72 1.67 -0.98
C SER A 36 12.84 2.80 -0.46
N ASP A 37 12.19 2.62 0.69
CA ASP A 37 11.30 3.61 1.33
C ASP A 37 12.05 4.91 1.67
N ILE A 38 13.27 4.80 2.23
CA ILE A 38 14.13 5.96 2.55
C ILE A 38 14.60 6.65 1.26
N SER A 39 14.99 5.86 0.26
CA SER A 39 15.44 6.39 -1.04
C SER A 39 14.33 7.18 -1.72
N ASP A 40 13.10 6.66 -1.68
CA ASP A 40 11.96 7.33 -2.30
C ASP A 40 11.52 8.55 -1.49
N ALA A 41 11.49 8.45 -0.16
CA ALA A 41 11.21 9.60 0.70
C ALA A 41 12.22 10.75 0.51
N SER A 42 13.47 10.42 0.11
CA SER A 42 14.52 11.41 -0.16
C SER A 42 14.52 11.93 -1.60
N ARG A 43 14.03 11.13 -2.55
CA ARG A 43 14.08 11.46 -4.00
C ARG A 43 12.81 12.12 -4.52
N VAL A 44 11.71 12.08 -3.77
CA VAL A 44 10.42 12.61 -4.23
C VAL A 44 10.52 14.07 -4.65
N ASP A 45 11.25 14.90 -3.89
CA ASP A 45 11.38 16.34 -4.18
C ASP A 45 12.24 16.63 -5.42
N SER A 46 13.21 15.78 -5.76
CA SER A 46 14.14 16.06 -6.86
C SER A 46 13.78 15.39 -8.19
N GLN A 47 12.96 14.35 -8.19
CA GLN A 47 12.59 13.57 -9.37
C GLN A 47 11.22 13.94 -9.96
N LEU A 48 10.35 14.64 -9.24
CA LEU A 48 9.09 15.15 -9.79
C LEU A 48 9.31 16.03 -11.03
N ALA A 49 10.45 16.74 -11.10
CA ALA A 49 10.79 17.58 -12.26
C ALA A 49 11.19 16.79 -13.53
N LYS A 50 11.39 15.47 -13.45
CA LYS A 50 11.78 14.59 -14.56
C LYS A 50 10.83 13.43 -14.79
N ALA A 51 9.76 13.32 -14.00
CA ALA A 51 8.78 12.25 -14.13
C ALA A 51 8.04 12.36 -15.46
N LYS A 52 7.98 11.26 -16.20
CA LYS A 52 7.20 11.16 -17.44
C LYS A 52 5.78 10.78 -17.06
N PHE A 53 4.89 11.75 -17.05
CA PHE A 53 3.47 11.52 -16.82
C PHE A 53 2.84 10.97 -18.10
N GLU A 54 2.18 9.82 -17.97
CA GLU A 54 1.47 9.15 -19.07
C GLU A 54 0.01 8.91 -18.66
N PRO A 55 -0.91 8.74 -19.62
CA PRO A 55 -2.29 8.37 -19.33
C PRO A 55 -2.34 6.94 -18.76
N ILE A 56 -2.87 6.77 -17.57
CA ILE A 56 -2.94 5.50 -16.86
C ILE A 56 -4.39 5.16 -16.52
N ASP A 57 -4.86 3.96 -16.90
CA ASP A 57 -6.12 3.40 -16.44
C ASP A 57 -5.90 2.74 -15.07
N LEU A 58 -6.41 3.38 -14.02
CA LEU A 58 -6.26 2.89 -12.65
C LEU A 58 -7.04 1.59 -12.39
N GLY A 59 -8.09 1.33 -13.18
CA GLY A 59 -8.84 0.07 -13.07
C GLY A 59 -8.00 -1.12 -13.53
N ASP A 60 -7.36 -0.99 -14.69
CA ASP A 60 -6.46 -2.01 -15.22
C ASP A 60 -5.25 -2.21 -14.29
N MET A 61 -4.69 -1.12 -13.76
CA MET A 61 -3.57 -1.18 -12.80
C MET A 61 -3.97 -1.94 -11.53
N ILE A 62 -5.13 -1.64 -10.95
CA ILE A 62 -5.62 -2.33 -9.76
C ILE A 62 -5.81 -3.84 -10.05
N GLU A 63 -6.42 -4.21 -11.18
CA GLU A 63 -6.60 -5.61 -11.54
C GLU A 63 -5.27 -6.36 -11.68
N GLN A 64 -4.32 -5.79 -12.41
CA GLN A 64 -2.99 -6.38 -12.59
C GLN A 64 -2.27 -6.57 -11.26
N LEU A 65 -2.35 -5.57 -10.38
CA LEU A 65 -1.78 -5.63 -9.05
C LEU A 65 -2.41 -6.77 -8.21
N LEU A 66 -3.73 -6.90 -8.23
CA LEU A 66 -4.45 -7.94 -7.48
C LEU A 66 -4.15 -9.34 -8.03
N GLN A 67 -4.12 -9.53 -9.34
CA GLN A 67 -3.71 -10.78 -9.97
C GLN A 67 -2.29 -11.19 -9.57
N ALA A 68 -1.33 -10.25 -9.58
CA ALA A 68 0.03 -10.52 -9.16
C ALA A 68 0.13 -10.88 -7.67
N ARG A 69 -0.73 -10.33 -6.81
CA ARG A 69 -0.81 -10.67 -5.37
C ARG A 69 -1.37 -12.07 -5.15
N GLU A 70 -2.43 -12.44 -5.85
CA GLU A 70 -3.04 -13.75 -5.79
C GLU A 70 -2.04 -14.85 -6.15
N HIS A 71 -1.28 -14.68 -7.24
CA HIS A 71 -0.24 -15.62 -7.65
C HIS A 71 0.87 -15.79 -6.61
N ARG A 72 1.19 -14.74 -5.87
CA ARG A 72 2.19 -14.78 -4.79
C ARG A 72 1.66 -15.42 -3.49
N GLY A 73 0.35 -15.55 -3.35
CA GLY A 73 -0.30 -16.06 -2.14
C GLY A 73 0.01 -15.23 -0.90
N SER A 74 0.15 -13.91 -1.05
CA SER A 74 0.57 -13.00 0.01
C SER A 74 -0.53 -12.68 1.01
N ASP A 75 -1.79 -12.85 0.64
CA ASP A 75 -2.97 -12.40 1.39
C ASP A 75 -3.81 -13.58 1.92
N LYS A 76 -3.14 -14.64 2.35
CA LYS A 76 -3.74 -15.98 2.65
C LYS A 76 -4.98 -15.97 3.53
N ASP A 77 -5.08 -15.01 4.44
CA ASP A 77 -6.14 -14.96 5.45
C ASP A 77 -7.10 -13.79 5.24
N VAL A 78 -6.95 -12.99 4.19
CA VAL A 78 -7.77 -11.82 3.88
C VAL A 78 -8.20 -11.86 2.42
N ASN A 79 -9.48 -11.69 2.15
CA ASN A 79 -10.00 -11.59 0.79
C ASN A 79 -9.94 -10.15 0.30
N ILE A 80 -9.58 -9.95 -0.96
CA ILE A 80 -9.62 -8.62 -1.58
C ILE A 80 -10.69 -8.63 -2.67
N ALA A 81 -11.66 -7.74 -2.56
CA ALA A 81 -12.73 -7.57 -3.53
C ALA A 81 -12.56 -6.23 -4.27
N PHE A 82 -12.48 -6.26 -5.59
CA PHE A 82 -12.46 -5.06 -6.40
C PHE A 82 -13.77 -4.91 -7.17
N ALA A 83 -14.53 -3.89 -6.83
CA ALA A 83 -15.71 -3.48 -7.58
C ALA A 83 -15.28 -2.66 -8.80
N ARG A 84 -14.93 -3.36 -9.90
CA ARG A 84 -14.60 -2.70 -11.16
C ARG A 84 -15.85 -2.05 -11.76
N PRO A 85 -15.81 -0.76 -12.09
CA PRO A 85 -16.89 -0.12 -12.83
C PRO A 85 -17.07 -0.77 -14.20
N ARG A 86 -18.31 -0.91 -14.65
CA ARG A 86 -18.64 -1.48 -15.98
C ARG A 86 -18.19 -0.60 -17.16
N ARG A 87 -17.87 0.65 -16.91
CA ARG A 87 -17.32 1.61 -17.88
C ARG A 87 -15.87 1.91 -17.54
N THR A 88 -15.08 2.20 -18.56
CA THR A 88 -13.69 2.66 -18.40
C THR A 88 -13.66 3.78 -17.35
N ILE A 89 -12.91 3.56 -16.30
CA ILE A 89 -12.59 4.62 -15.36
C ILE A 89 -11.77 5.63 -16.14
N ALA A 90 -12.02 6.90 -15.91
CA ALA A 90 -11.22 7.92 -16.53
C ALA A 90 -9.72 7.71 -16.20
N THR A 91 -8.90 7.90 -17.20
CA THR A 91 -7.45 7.85 -17.04
C THR A 91 -6.98 9.02 -16.18
N VAL A 92 -5.91 8.81 -15.44
CA VAL A 92 -5.18 9.86 -14.75
C VAL A 92 -3.85 10.08 -15.46
N MET A 93 -3.33 11.31 -15.45
CA MET A 93 -1.95 11.56 -15.85
C MET A 93 -1.03 11.25 -14.68
N GLY A 94 -0.11 10.30 -14.85
CA GLY A 94 0.72 9.88 -13.74
C GLY A 94 1.97 9.10 -14.14
N GLU A 95 2.77 8.76 -13.15
CA GLU A 95 3.93 7.88 -13.26
C GLU A 95 3.53 6.48 -12.77
N ASP A 96 3.56 5.51 -13.67
CA ASP A 96 3.08 4.13 -13.48
C ASP A 96 3.64 3.48 -12.21
N VAL A 97 4.95 3.45 -12.07
CA VAL A 97 5.65 2.82 -10.91
C VAL A 97 5.24 3.46 -9.58
N ARG A 98 5.02 4.78 -9.56
CA ARG A 98 4.63 5.48 -8.34
C ARG A 98 3.18 5.22 -7.97
N LEU A 99 2.28 5.25 -8.93
CA LEU A 99 0.87 4.96 -8.69
C LEU A 99 0.67 3.51 -8.25
N GLU A 100 1.38 2.54 -8.87
CA GLU A 100 1.39 1.15 -8.41
C GLU A 100 1.89 1.04 -6.97
N ARG A 101 2.95 1.76 -6.62
CA ARG A 101 3.50 1.78 -5.26
C ARG A 101 2.51 2.39 -4.25
N MET A 102 1.85 3.48 -4.60
CA MET A 102 0.79 4.09 -3.77
C MET A 102 -0.31 3.07 -3.46
N LEU A 103 -0.82 2.39 -4.48
CA LEU A 103 -1.85 1.36 -4.32
C LEU A 103 -1.35 0.18 -3.48
N THR A 104 -0.12 -0.30 -3.73
CA THR A 104 0.50 -1.37 -2.96
C THR A 104 0.59 -1.02 -1.49
N ASN A 105 1.08 0.17 -1.14
CA ASN A 105 1.20 0.62 0.24
C ASN A 105 -0.16 0.67 0.95
N LEU A 106 -1.20 1.13 0.27
CA LEU A 106 -2.54 1.24 0.85
C LEU A 106 -3.21 -0.14 0.99
N ILE A 107 -3.06 -1.02 0.00
CA ILE A 107 -3.60 -2.40 0.07
C ILE A 107 -2.86 -3.20 1.14
N ASP A 108 -1.52 -3.12 1.21
CA ASP A 108 -0.74 -3.79 2.25
C ASP A 108 -1.15 -3.32 3.65
N ASN A 109 -1.42 -2.03 3.80
CA ASN A 109 -1.94 -1.47 5.05
C ASN A 109 -3.29 -2.07 5.40
N ALA A 110 -4.26 -2.05 4.48
CA ALA A 110 -5.60 -2.58 4.67
C ALA A 110 -5.59 -4.08 5.03
N VAL A 111 -4.83 -4.90 4.30
CA VAL A 111 -4.67 -6.34 4.58
C VAL A 111 -4.05 -6.57 5.95
N SER A 112 -3.04 -5.78 6.30
CA SER A 112 -2.29 -5.93 7.55
C SER A 112 -3.09 -5.60 8.80
N PHE A 113 -4.08 -4.71 8.72
CA PHE A 113 -4.96 -4.35 9.83
C PHE A 113 -6.25 -5.15 9.86
N SER A 114 -6.56 -5.88 8.80
CA SER A 114 -7.75 -6.73 8.73
C SER A 114 -7.56 -8.04 9.51
N PRO A 115 -8.58 -8.50 10.27
CA PRO A 115 -8.54 -9.80 10.93
C PRO A 115 -8.60 -10.95 9.89
N PRO A 116 -8.16 -12.16 10.26
CA PRO A 116 -8.31 -13.34 9.40
C PRO A 116 -9.76 -13.55 8.95
N GLY A 117 -9.95 -13.84 7.66
CA GLY A 117 -11.27 -14.03 7.05
C GLY A 117 -11.99 -12.74 6.64
N ALA A 118 -11.42 -11.58 6.93
CA ALA A 118 -11.98 -10.29 6.55
C ALA A 118 -11.94 -10.03 5.03
N VAL A 119 -12.67 -9.01 4.61
CA VAL A 119 -12.70 -8.54 3.22
C VAL A 119 -12.18 -7.11 3.14
N VAL A 120 -11.14 -6.90 2.35
CA VAL A 120 -10.71 -5.58 1.91
C VAL A 120 -11.45 -5.24 0.62
N GLU A 121 -12.25 -4.19 0.65
CA GLU A 121 -13.04 -3.74 -0.50
C GLU A 121 -12.34 -2.58 -1.20
N ILE A 122 -12.14 -2.73 -2.50
CA ILE A 122 -11.57 -1.68 -3.36
C ILE A 122 -12.65 -1.24 -4.34
N SER A 123 -12.82 0.05 -4.51
CA SER A 123 -13.66 0.63 -5.56
C SER A 123 -12.97 1.81 -6.21
N ALA A 124 -13.28 2.04 -7.48
CA ALA A 124 -12.83 3.21 -8.22
C ALA A 124 -14.00 3.80 -9.00
N THR A 125 -14.21 5.09 -8.90
CA THR A 125 -15.32 5.80 -9.54
C THR A 125 -14.85 7.14 -10.10
N LEU A 126 -15.47 7.61 -11.17
CA LEU A 126 -15.29 8.96 -11.66
C LEU A 126 -16.34 9.87 -11.02
N ALA A 127 -15.94 10.97 -10.41
CA ALA A 127 -16.80 12.00 -9.84
C ALA A 127 -16.16 13.37 -10.06
N ASP A 128 -16.91 14.29 -10.64
CA ASP A 128 -16.51 15.72 -10.79
C ASP A 128 -15.08 15.92 -11.35
N GLU A 129 -14.74 15.24 -12.44
CA GLU A 129 -13.41 15.28 -13.09
C GLU A 129 -12.26 14.67 -12.24
N GLU A 130 -12.59 13.92 -11.21
CA GLU A 130 -11.62 13.19 -10.40
C GLU A 130 -11.91 11.69 -10.41
N VAL A 131 -10.86 10.90 -10.41
CA VAL A 131 -10.94 9.47 -10.12
C VAL A 131 -10.84 9.29 -8.62
N ILE A 132 -11.90 8.76 -8.03
CA ILE A 132 -11.98 8.47 -6.59
C ILE A 132 -11.74 6.99 -6.37
N ILE A 133 -10.64 6.64 -5.73
CA ILE A 133 -10.35 5.28 -5.28
C ILE A 133 -10.67 5.19 -3.79
N ARG A 134 -11.37 4.12 -3.39
CA ARG A 134 -11.65 3.79 -1.99
C ARG A 134 -11.10 2.42 -1.68
N ILE A 135 -10.36 2.31 -0.59
CA ILE A 135 -9.86 1.06 -0.05
C ILE A 135 -10.36 0.97 1.38
N SER A 136 -11.26 0.01 1.63
CA SER A 136 -11.94 -0.18 2.91
C SER A 136 -11.51 -1.50 3.55
N ASP A 137 -11.05 -1.45 4.78
CA ASP A 137 -10.66 -2.61 5.58
C ASP A 137 -11.70 -2.92 6.69
N GLU A 138 -11.58 -4.07 7.32
CA GLU A 138 -12.37 -4.47 8.48
C GLU A 138 -11.52 -4.48 9.77
N GLY A 139 -10.52 -3.62 9.82
CA GLY A 139 -9.65 -3.43 10.98
C GLY A 139 -10.28 -2.62 12.11
N PRO A 140 -9.46 -2.12 13.06
CA PRO A 140 -9.94 -1.34 14.20
C PRO A 140 -10.42 0.07 13.82
N GLY A 141 -10.23 0.51 12.58
CA GLY A 141 -10.48 1.88 12.15
C GLY A 141 -9.39 2.86 12.59
N VAL A 142 -9.61 4.15 12.33
CA VAL A 142 -8.68 5.23 12.70
C VAL A 142 -9.43 6.31 13.49
N PRO A 143 -9.07 6.52 14.77
CA PRO A 143 -9.68 7.57 15.59
C PRO A 143 -9.58 8.94 14.92
N PRO A 144 -10.62 9.81 15.00
CA PRO A 144 -10.64 11.10 14.32
C PRO A 144 -9.40 11.98 14.58
N GLN A 145 -8.88 11.96 15.80
CA GLN A 145 -7.69 12.72 16.20
C GLN A 145 -6.38 12.20 15.57
N GLU A 146 -6.35 10.94 15.10
CA GLU A 146 -5.17 10.31 14.52
C GLU A 146 -5.15 10.37 12.98
N ARG A 147 -6.27 10.73 12.34
CA ARG A 147 -6.44 10.66 10.88
C ARG A 147 -5.41 11.45 10.08
N GLU A 148 -4.91 12.54 10.63
CA GLU A 148 -3.79 13.29 10.03
C GLU A 148 -2.43 12.73 10.43
N ALA A 149 -2.30 12.22 11.67
CA ALA A 149 -1.04 11.74 12.20
C ALA A 149 -0.56 10.46 11.51
N ILE A 150 -1.48 9.56 11.09
CA ILE A 150 -1.12 8.30 10.43
C ILE A 150 -0.35 8.49 9.12
N PHE A 151 -0.43 9.64 8.48
CA PHE A 151 0.32 9.98 7.27
C PHE A 151 1.71 10.59 7.56
N ARG A 152 2.07 10.79 8.83
CA ARG A 152 3.41 11.23 9.21
C ARG A 152 4.41 10.09 9.10
N ARG A 153 5.63 10.41 8.72
CA ARG A 153 6.73 9.43 8.63
C ARG A 153 6.98 8.78 10.00
N PHE A 154 7.21 7.47 10.01
CA PHE A 154 7.50 6.67 11.22
C PHE A 154 6.37 6.64 12.26
N HIS A 155 5.15 7.02 11.87
CA HIS A 155 3.99 6.87 12.73
C HIS A 155 3.49 5.42 12.70
N SER A 156 3.36 4.79 13.87
CA SER A 156 2.81 3.44 14.03
C SER A 156 2.17 3.32 15.39
N GLU A 157 0.89 2.97 15.43
CA GLU A 157 0.13 2.74 16.67
C GLU A 157 0.21 1.28 17.16
N ARG A 158 0.97 0.41 16.50
CA ARG A 158 1.07 -1.00 16.92
C ARG A 158 1.94 -1.15 18.16
N PRO A 159 1.51 -1.98 19.14
CA PRO A 159 2.35 -2.33 20.29
C PRO A 159 3.69 -2.92 19.80
N PRO A 160 4.80 -2.65 20.50
CA PRO A 160 6.13 -3.17 20.14
C PRO A 160 6.22 -4.70 20.08
N THR A 161 5.24 -5.42 20.60
CA THR A 161 5.21 -6.89 20.73
C THR A 161 4.61 -7.61 19.53
N GLU A 162 3.86 -6.93 18.66
CA GLU A 162 3.26 -7.54 17.47
C GLU A 162 4.16 -7.35 16.24
N ASN A 163 4.89 -8.41 15.88
CA ASN A 163 5.66 -8.51 14.63
C ASN A 163 6.47 -7.25 14.27
N PHE A 164 7.42 -6.90 15.11
CA PHE A 164 8.48 -5.95 14.81
C PHE A 164 9.08 -6.32 13.44
N GLY A 165 8.65 -5.63 12.37
CA GLY A 165 9.30 -5.81 11.10
C GLY A 165 8.51 -5.84 9.83
N LYS A 166 7.20 -5.97 9.85
CA LYS A 166 6.42 -5.92 8.59
C LYS A 166 6.11 -4.50 8.10
N HIS A 167 6.10 -3.51 8.99
CA HIS A 167 5.67 -2.15 8.65
C HIS A 167 6.64 -1.10 9.18
N SER A 168 7.21 -0.32 8.27
CA SER A 168 8.20 0.74 8.55
C SER A 168 7.58 2.03 9.12
N GLY A 169 6.25 2.15 9.09
CA GLY A 169 5.56 3.43 9.36
C GLY A 169 5.79 4.47 8.25
N LEU A 170 6.30 4.06 7.09
CA LEU A 170 6.56 4.94 5.95
C LEU A 170 5.54 4.78 4.82
N GLY A 171 4.83 3.63 4.75
CA GLY A 171 3.96 3.31 3.62
C GLY A 171 2.86 4.36 3.36
N LEU A 172 2.14 4.78 4.42
CA LEU A 172 1.11 5.82 4.29
C LEU A 172 1.69 7.19 3.97
N ALA A 173 2.84 7.55 4.55
CA ALA A 173 3.53 8.80 4.23
C ALA A 173 3.99 8.84 2.76
N ILE A 174 4.49 7.72 2.24
CA ILE A 174 4.87 7.57 0.82
C ILE A 174 3.63 7.67 -0.06
N ALA A 175 2.54 6.97 0.29
CA ALA A 175 1.29 7.03 -0.47
C ALA A 175 0.78 8.48 -0.55
N ARG A 176 0.74 9.23 0.56
CA ARG A 176 0.36 10.64 0.58
C ARG A 176 1.26 11.49 -0.32
N THR A 177 2.57 11.33 -0.22
CA THR A 177 3.53 12.08 -1.05
C THR A 177 3.33 11.81 -2.55
N ILE A 178 3.05 10.55 -2.92
CA ILE A 178 2.76 10.19 -4.32
C ILE A 178 1.46 10.85 -4.79
N VAL A 179 0.40 10.77 -4.00
CA VAL A 179 -0.90 11.38 -4.31
C VAL A 179 -0.77 12.89 -4.49
N GLU A 180 -0.11 13.58 -3.56
CA GLU A 180 0.13 15.03 -3.62
C GLU A 180 0.99 15.39 -4.85
N GLY A 181 2.00 14.57 -5.19
CA GLY A 181 2.82 14.74 -6.40
C GLY A 181 2.05 14.55 -7.71
N HIS A 182 0.90 13.89 -7.66
CA HIS A 182 -0.05 13.75 -8.76
C HIS A 182 -1.23 14.75 -8.68
N HIS A 183 -1.06 15.82 -7.89
CA HIS A 183 -2.07 16.87 -7.68
C HIS A 183 -3.39 16.35 -7.09
N GLY A 184 -3.34 15.20 -6.42
CA GLY A 184 -4.47 14.58 -5.76
C GLY A 184 -4.52 14.88 -4.26
N ARG A 185 -5.49 14.24 -3.60
CA ARG A 185 -5.63 14.27 -2.14
C ARG A 185 -5.95 12.88 -1.61
N ILE A 186 -5.51 12.60 -0.39
CA ILE A 186 -5.79 11.37 0.33
C ILE A 186 -6.31 11.70 1.72
N ASN A 187 -7.33 10.99 2.13
CA ASN A 187 -7.87 11.06 3.49
C ASN A 187 -8.28 9.67 4.00
N VAL A 188 -8.60 9.58 5.28
CA VAL A 188 -9.15 8.39 5.92
C VAL A 188 -10.40 8.76 6.70
N ARG A 189 -11.40 7.87 6.65
CA ARG A 189 -12.67 8.02 7.36
C ARG A 189 -13.18 6.66 7.83
N ASP A 190 -14.25 6.67 8.61
CA ASP A 190 -14.97 5.45 8.95
C ASP A 190 -15.66 4.88 7.71
N ARG A 191 -15.87 3.58 7.70
CA ARG A 191 -16.67 2.92 6.65
C ARG A 191 -18.11 3.43 6.66
N VAL A 192 -18.68 3.58 5.46
CA VAL A 192 -20.05 4.08 5.28
C VAL A 192 -21.12 3.02 5.62
N ASP A 193 -20.75 1.73 5.52
CA ASP A 193 -21.64 0.60 5.74
C ASP A 193 -21.90 0.28 7.23
N GLY A 194 -21.36 1.06 8.15
CA GLY A 194 -21.53 0.88 9.59
C GLY A 194 -20.75 -0.30 10.17
N LYS A 195 -19.99 -1.03 9.36
CA LYS A 195 -19.02 -2.01 9.84
C LYS A 195 -17.80 -1.30 10.43
N GLY A 196 -17.11 -1.94 11.36
CA GLY A 196 -15.83 -1.46 11.85
C GLY A 196 -14.79 -1.42 10.73
N GLY A 197 -13.73 -0.63 10.90
CA GLY A 197 -12.65 -0.51 9.94
C GLY A 197 -12.43 0.91 9.44
N ALA A 198 -11.43 1.07 8.57
CA ALA A 198 -11.11 2.32 7.93
C ALA A 198 -11.44 2.30 6.43
N CYS A 199 -11.71 3.48 5.89
CA CYS A 199 -11.85 3.71 4.45
C CYS A 199 -10.85 4.79 4.04
N PHE A 200 -9.79 4.40 3.33
CA PHE A 200 -8.88 5.32 2.67
C PHE A 200 -9.49 5.78 1.35
N GLU A 201 -9.62 7.09 1.17
CA GLU A 201 -10.15 7.71 -0.03
C GLU A 201 -9.08 8.54 -0.70
N ILE A 202 -8.80 8.24 -1.96
CA ILE A 202 -7.84 8.92 -2.81
C ILE A 202 -8.62 9.59 -3.95
N ALA A 203 -8.36 10.86 -4.19
CA ALA A 203 -8.87 11.60 -5.34
C ALA A 203 -7.71 12.05 -6.21
N LEU A 204 -7.73 11.67 -7.47
CA LEU A 204 -6.73 12.06 -8.47
C LEU A 204 -7.42 12.79 -9.63
N PRO A 205 -6.85 13.89 -10.15
CA PRO A 205 -7.41 14.56 -11.31
C PRO A 205 -7.52 13.61 -12.51
N CYS A 206 -8.68 13.60 -13.14
CA CYS A 206 -8.88 12.88 -14.39
C CYS A 206 -8.02 13.52 -15.49
N ALA A 207 -7.34 12.71 -16.30
CA ALA A 207 -6.75 13.21 -17.52
C ALA A 207 -7.88 13.75 -18.40
N ALA A 208 -7.82 15.02 -18.78
CA ALA A 208 -8.79 15.60 -19.69
C ALA A 208 -8.86 14.70 -20.94
N VAL A 209 -10.03 14.14 -21.21
CA VAL A 209 -10.27 13.41 -22.45
C VAL A 209 -10.07 14.46 -23.55
N ALA A 210 -8.97 14.36 -24.27
CA ALA A 210 -8.80 15.13 -25.50
C ALA A 210 -9.94 14.71 -26.42
N THR A 211 -11.01 15.49 -26.38
CA THR A 211 -12.12 15.33 -27.33
C THR A 211 -11.53 15.58 -28.72
N ARG A 212 -11.38 14.48 -29.48
CA ARG A 212 -11.12 14.56 -30.95
C ARG A 212 -12.40 14.90 -31.68
#